data_67ba54f8d1bd73c81507dff4b4f53827
#
_entry.id   67ba54f8d1bd73c81507dff4b4f53827
#
_cell.length_a   1.000
_cell.length_b   1.000
_cell.length_c   1.000
_cell.angle_alpha   90.00
_cell.angle_beta   90.00
_cell.angle_gamma   90.00
#
_symmetry.space_group_name_H-M   'P 1'
#
loop_
_entity.id
_entity.type
_entity.pdbx_description
1 polymer ?
#
loop_
_entity_poly.entity_id
_entity_poly.type
_entity_poly.pdbx_seq_one_letter_code
_entity_poly.pdbx_strand_id
1 'polypeptide(L)'
;MTRYILYFFALCLLAPLPASAQYLHRRHTEIVDGAGKPIQLRGVNLGNWLYIEPWMIGNTHLEMFSGEEGKPDEMTAAVTDLVGPEGAAQFAKAWRDHAITQADIRKIAALGFNSVRVPLDSRLFTDGGVGFGYLDRLLAWSAASKVYVIPDMHGIPGGKLAWFKHSIYDSPEKQAQLARAWSLIAARYKDNPWIGGYDLLNEPAIWDTPKLSGLYKTLIAAIRQSDAHHLLIIEGDVWGSDLDKLGMTVPGDVWDPNLALSDHDYGAPQTPDSLAGHKNLAAKLDLPLWMGEFGYNSNTWDRRQIVLCEQAAPVAQGWCLWAWKSSFWTLTTPSIPPGYSRLQAYWDKHKIDPNTPKPAAAEAFAALMALAFGTALDRCTLNRDVVDALTRPDFLTHALPFRPNIRIPGTLTAAEYDLGAEGIAYHDTVSTDESGKGPAGRPWNSGWSGRNDGVDIYSHSDGETPYSVGGIDPGEWLQYTVTAAPGRYTLQIRHSGPGGTLHILLNGAAITGPITLPATAGWDTFATFRVPDLKITTRGPAVLRLDFDTSGYNLSRLKFVRTL
;
A
#
# COMPACT_ATOMS: atom_id res chain seq x y z
N MET A 1 50.32 7.77 -60.03
CA MET A 1 50.22 8.57 -58.77
C MET A 1 49.01 8.04 -58.00
N THR A 2 49.26 7.10 -57.09
CA THR A 2 48.21 6.44 -56.32
C THR A 2 48.21 7.02 -54.91
N ARG A 3 47.11 7.73 -54.52
CA ARG A 3 46.97 8.32 -53.18
C ARG A 3 46.40 7.26 -52.23
N TYR A 4 47.15 6.88 -51.20
CA TYR A 4 46.71 6.10 -50.05
C TYR A 4 46.02 7.04 -49.05
N ILE A 5 44.75 6.78 -48.75
CA ILE A 5 43.99 7.43 -47.66
C ILE A 5 44.13 6.52 -46.43
N LEU A 6 44.84 6.99 -45.42
CA LEU A 6 44.89 6.34 -44.10
C LEU A 6 43.64 6.72 -43.29
N TYR A 7 42.82 5.74 -42.99
CA TYR A 7 41.73 5.88 -41.97
C TYR A 7 42.35 5.66 -40.57
N PHE A 8 42.37 6.71 -39.78
CA PHE A 8 42.65 6.62 -38.35
C PHE A 8 41.35 6.18 -37.64
N PHE A 9 41.27 4.93 -37.20
CA PHE A 9 40.24 4.49 -36.25
C PHE A 9 40.66 4.97 -34.88
N ALA A 10 39.99 5.98 -34.36
CA ALA A 10 40.07 6.36 -32.95
C ALA A 10 39.34 5.30 -32.10
N LEU A 11 40.10 4.40 -31.50
CA LEU A 11 39.62 3.46 -30.49
C LEU A 11 39.36 4.29 -29.22
N CYS A 12 38.11 4.73 -28.99
CA CYS A 12 37.71 5.23 -27.69
C CYS A 12 37.79 4.07 -26.69
N LEU A 13 38.88 4.02 -25.95
CA LEU A 13 38.99 3.21 -24.73
C LEU A 13 37.96 3.77 -23.75
N LEU A 14 36.81 3.09 -23.67
CA LEU A 14 35.88 3.26 -22.56
C LEU A 14 36.62 2.83 -21.30
N ALA A 15 37.14 3.79 -20.56
CA ALA A 15 37.67 3.52 -19.22
C ALA A 15 36.51 2.88 -18.42
N PRO A 16 36.74 1.80 -17.66
CA PRO A 16 35.72 1.28 -16.79
C PRO A 16 35.32 2.41 -15.83
N LEU A 17 34.01 2.69 -15.75
CA LEU A 17 33.48 3.63 -14.76
C LEU A 17 33.96 3.18 -13.36
N PRO A 18 34.35 4.10 -12.47
CA PRO A 18 34.68 3.74 -11.11
C PRO A 18 33.54 2.91 -10.50
N ALA A 19 33.88 1.93 -9.65
CA ALA A 19 32.89 0.99 -9.09
C ALA A 19 31.69 1.70 -8.43
N SER A 20 31.91 2.89 -7.84
CA SER A 20 30.87 3.77 -7.31
C SER A 20 29.87 4.28 -8.36
N ALA A 21 30.21 4.27 -9.65
CA ALA A 21 29.36 4.74 -10.73
C ALA A 21 28.27 3.73 -11.16
N GLN A 22 28.10 2.62 -10.44
CA GLN A 22 27.07 1.61 -10.75
C GLN A 22 25.90 1.63 -9.77
N TYR A 23 26.06 2.26 -8.59
CA TYR A 23 25.13 2.19 -7.46
C TYR A 23 24.40 3.50 -7.24
N LEU A 24 23.20 3.42 -6.65
CA LEU A 24 22.57 4.60 -6.08
C LEU A 24 23.45 5.14 -4.95
N HIS A 25 23.65 6.44 -4.96
CA HIS A 25 24.45 7.09 -3.93
C HIS A 25 23.94 8.51 -3.65
N ARG A 26 24.28 8.98 -2.48
CA ARG A 26 23.99 10.33 -2.05
C ARG A 26 24.89 11.35 -2.76
N ARG A 27 24.28 12.44 -3.21
CA ARG A 27 24.95 13.67 -3.61
C ARG A 27 24.23 14.84 -2.94
N HIS A 28 24.79 15.33 -1.83
CA HIS A 28 24.11 16.32 -0.98
C HIS A 28 22.74 15.77 -0.51
N THR A 29 21.68 16.54 -0.74
CA THR A 29 20.30 16.15 -0.41
C THR A 29 19.65 15.28 -1.49
N GLU A 30 20.37 14.87 -2.52
CA GLU A 30 19.85 14.06 -3.62
C GLU A 30 20.31 12.60 -3.53
N ILE A 31 19.46 11.68 -3.94
CA ILE A 31 19.85 10.34 -4.37
C ILE A 31 20.11 10.40 -5.88
N VAL A 32 21.26 9.92 -6.33
CA VAL A 32 21.62 9.89 -7.74
C VAL A 32 21.92 8.46 -8.19
N ASP A 33 21.68 8.18 -9.47
CA ASP A 33 22.07 6.93 -10.09
C ASP A 33 23.58 6.86 -10.39
N GLY A 34 24.05 5.72 -10.88
CA GLY A 34 25.45 5.51 -11.22
C GLY A 34 26.03 6.45 -12.29
N ALA A 35 25.19 7.17 -13.02
CA ALA A 35 25.59 8.22 -13.96
C ALA A 35 25.57 9.62 -13.31
N GLY A 36 25.24 9.72 -12.04
CA GLY A 36 25.11 10.99 -11.31
C GLY A 36 23.81 11.75 -11.60
N LYS A 37 22.80 11.11 -12.20
CA LYS A 37 21.52 11.71 -12.48
C LYS A 37 20.61 11.56 -11.25
N PRO A 38 19.96 12.65 -10.78
CA PRO A 38 18.96 12.56 -9.70
C PRO A 38 17.84 11.57 -10.01
N ILE A 39 17.48 10.77 -9.01
CA ILE A 39 16.41 9.79 -9.10
C ILE A 39 15.44 9.95 -7.93
N GLN A 40 14.14 9.92 -8.25
CA GLN A 40 13.07 9.81 -7.27
C GLN A 40 12.71 8.33 -7.12
N LEU A 41 12.84 7.77 -5.93
CA LEU A 41 12.48 6.38 -5.65
C LEU A 41 10.97 6.30 -5.37
N ARG A 42 10.20 5.99 -6.39
CA ARG A 42 8.75 5.82 -6.31
C ARG A 42 8.42 4.35 -6.23
N GLY A 43 7.92 3.90 -5.09
CA GLY A 43 7.83 2.48 -4.84
C GLY A 43 6.62 2.01 -4.07
N VAL A 44 6.65 0.72 -3.81
CA VAL A 44 5.67 0.00 -2.99
C VAL A 44 6.40 -0.96 -2.06
N ASN A 45 5.87 -1.11 -0.85
CA ASN A 45 6.35 -2.10 0.09
C ASN A 45 5.87 -3.50 -0.32
N LEU A 46 6.76 -4.49 -0.35
CA LEU A 46 6.41 -5.90 -0.51
C LEU A 46 6.10 -6.53 0.86
N GLY A 47 5.24 -5.86 1.63
CA GLY A 47 4.82 -6.31 2.95
C GLY A 47 4.21 -7.70 2.94
N ASN A 48 4.22 -8.36 4.09
CA ASN A 48 3.63 -9.67 4.31
C ASN A 48 4.21 -10.80 3.43
N TRP A 49 5.49 -10.72 3.08
CA TRP A 49 6.18 -11.75 2.28
C TRP A 49 7.32 -12.44 3.03
N LEU A 50 8.46 -11.76 3.22
CA LEU A 50 9.60 -12.29 3.98
C LEU A 50 9.56 -11.88 5.46
N TYR A 51 8.61 -11.05 5.80
CA TYR A 51 8.13 -10.78 7.14
C TYR A 51 6.59 -10.83 7.10
N ILE A 52 5.98 -11.67 7.94
CA ILE A 52 4.53 -11.90 7.89
C ILE A 52 3.85 -11.06 8.95
N GLU A 53 2.86 -10.28 8.51
CA GLU A 53 1.98 -9.46 9.34
C GLU A 53 0.54 -9.99 9.23
N PRO A 54 0.07 -10.75 10.22
CA PRO A 54 -1.22 -11.44 10.13
C PRO A 54 -2.41 -10.54 9.84
N TRP A 55 -2.39 -9.29 10.29
CA TRP A 55 -3.45 -8.32 10.01
C TRP A 55 -3.61 -8.03 8.52
N MET A 56 -2.53 -8.07 7.73
CA MET A 56 -2.58 -7.88 6.28
C MET A 56 -3.30 -9.00 5.52
N ILE A 57 -3.59 -10.11 6.18
CA ILE A 57 -4.41 -11.22 5.65
C ILE A 57 -5.70 -11.40 6.44
N GLY A 58 -6.18 -10.31 7.04
CA GLY A 58 -7.45 -10.26 7.75
C GLY A 58 -7.44 -10.93 9.12
N ASN A 59 -6.27 -11.25 9.69
CA ASN A 59 -6.17 -11.79 11.03
C ASN A 59 -5.68 -10.71 12.00
N THR A 60 -6.60 -10.02 12.65
CA THR A 60 -6.32 -8.95 13.61
C THR A 60 -6.06 -9.45 15.03
N HIS A 61 -6.19 -10.76 15.29
CA HIS A 61 -6.14 -11.34 16.62
C HIS A 61 -4.85 -12.11 16.91
N LEU A 62 -4.11 -12.54 15.89
CA LEU A 62 -2.76 -13.03 16.07
C LEU A 62 -1.80 -11.86 16.09
N GLU A 63 -1.09 -11.66 17.18
CA GLU A 63 -0.11 -10.59 17.26
C GLU A 63 1.08 -10.89 16.35
N MET A 64 1.47 -9.91 15.57
CA MET A 64 2.64 -9.95 14.70
C MET A 64 3.94 -10.12 15.48
N PHE A 65 3.95 -9.75 16.74
CA PHE A 65 5.15 -9.35 17.49
C PHE A 65 5.40 -10.19 18.74
N SER A 66 4.68 -11.28 18.96
CA SER A 66 4.87 -12.13 20.13
C SER A 66 5.97 -13.16 19.92
N GLY A 67 7.17 -12.75 19.64
CA GLY A 67 8.31 -13.66 19.74
C GLY A 67 9.04 -13.44 21.03
N GLU A 68 8.74 -14.15 22.12
CA GLU A 68 9.73 -14.34 23.17
C GLU A 68 10.94 -15.08 22.59
N GLU A 69 12.11 -14.76 23.11
CA GLU A 69 13.35 -15.39 22.66
C GLU A 69 13.26 -16.91 22.64
N GLY A 70 13.56 -17.51 21.49
CA GLY A 70 13.49 -18.97 21.29
C GLY A 70 12.09 -19.52 21.02
N LYS A 71 11.04 -18.70 21.02
CA LYS A 71 9.68 -19.12 20.64
C LYS A 71 9.34 -18.65 19.22
N PRO A 72 8.55 -19.43 18.46
CA PRO A 72 8.01 -18.99 17.19
C PRO A 72 7.07 -17.78 17.41
N ASP A 73 6.92 -16.92 16.37
CA ASP A 73 5.88 -15.90 16.36
C ASP A 73 4.48 -16.55 16.47
N GLU A 74 3.49 -15.76 16.90
CA GLU A 74 2.14 -16.30 17.13
C GLU A 74 1.52 -16.96 15.90
N MET A 75 1.74 -16.37 14.70
CA MET A 75 1.23 -16.98 13.47
C MET A 75 1.87 -18.34 13.22
N THR A 76 3.18 -18.45 13.34
CA THR A 76 3.89 -19.73 13.19
C THR A 76 3.46 -20.72 14.27
N ALA A 77 3.29 -20.28 15.51
CA ALA A 77 2.81 -21.12 16.60
C ALA A 77 1.38 -21.62 16.36
N ALA A 78 0.47 -20.72 15.97
CA ALA A 78 -0.93 -21.02 15.69
C ALA A 78 -1.09 -21.98 14.49
N VAL A 79 -0.31 -21.79 13.44
CA VAL A 79 -0.28 -22.70 12.29
C VAL A 79 0.29 -24.05 12.68
N THR A 80 1.41 -24.06 13.43
CA THR A 80 2.05 -25.32 13.90
C THR A 80 1.10 -26.11 14.79
N ASP A 81 0.36 -25.44 15.65
CA ASP A 81 -0.65 -26.08 16.49
C ASP A 81 -1.74 -26.79 15.66
N LEU A 82 -2.17 -26.20 14.55
CA LEU A 82 -3.21 -26.78 13.69
C LEU A 82 -2.71 -27.94 12.81
N VAL A 83 -1.53 -27.81 12.21
CA VAL A 83 -1.08 -28.70 11.12
C VAL A 83 0.25 -29.42 11.41
N GLY A 84 0.80 -29.24 12.58
CA GLY A 84 2.11 -29.74 12.96
C GLY A 84 3.29 -29.01 12.32
N PRO A 85 4.54 -29.29 12.76
CA PRO A 85 5.73 -28.60 12.27
C PRO A 85 5.97 -28.75 10.76
N GLU A 86 5.72 -29.94 10.22
CA GLU A 86 5.89 -30.21 8.79
C GLU A 86 4.87 -29.43 7.94
N GLY A 87 3.59 -29.44 8.33
CA GLY A 87 2.54 -28.69 7.65
C GLY A 87 2.79 -27.17 7.71
N ALA A 88 3.26 -26.68 8.85
CA ALA A 88 3.65 -25.28 9.01
C ALA A 88 4.82 -24.89 8.10
N ALA A 89 5.85 -25.75 7.99
CA ALA A 89 6.98 -25.51 7.08
C ALA A 89 6.54 -25.50 5.60
N GLN A 90 5.65 -26.41 5.21
CA GLN A 90 5.08 -26.47 3.87
C GLN A 90 4.25 -25.21 3.55
N PHE A 91 3.41 -24.76 4.47
CA PHE A 91 2.65 -23.51 4.34
C PHE A 91 3.59 -22.31 4.20
N ALA A 92 4.57 -22.16 5.08
CA ALA A 92 5.51 -21.05 5.04
C ALA A 92 6.33 -21.02 3.74
N LYS A 93 6.68 -22.19 3.18
CA LYS A 93 7.31 -22.28 1.86
C LYS A 93 6.34 -21.87 0.75
N ALA A 94 5.13 -22.41 0.74
CA ALA A 94 4.12 -22.09 -0.28
C ALA A 94 3.79 -20.59 -0.24
N TRP A 95 3.65 -19.99 0.94
CA TRP A 95 3.45 -18.57 1.12
C TRP A 95 4.55 -17.76 0.43
N ARG A 96 5.81 -17.99 0.78
CA ARG A 96 6.94 -17.27 0.19
C ARG A 96 7.10 -17.51 -1.32
N ASP A 97 6.70 -18.66 -1.82
CA ASP A 97 6.79 -18.96 -3.25
C ASP A 97 5.69 -18.25 -4.08
N HIS A 98 4.55 -17.90 -3.48
CA HIS A 98 3.39 -17.36 -4.20
C HIS A 98 3.05 -15.91 -3.87
N ALA A 99 3.37 -15.43 -2.66
CA ALA A 99 2.99 -14.08 -2.23
C ALA A 99 3.61 -13.00 -3.11
N ILE A 100 4.90 -13.13 -3.45
CA ILE A 100 5.58 -12.25 -4.41
C ILE A 100 6.29 -13.10 -5.46
N THR A 101 6.01 -12.79 -6.73
CA THR A 101 6.49 -13.51 -7.91
C THR A 101 7.08 -12.56 -8.96
N GLN A 102 7.67 -13.10 -10.01
CA GLN A 102 8.12 -12.28 -11.15
C GLN A 102 6.98 -11.48 -11.80
N ALA A 103 5.76 -12.01 -11.78
CA ALA A 103 4.60 -11.31 -12.31
C ALA A 103 4.28 -10.03 -11.54
N ASP A 104 4.46 -10.06 -10.21
CA ASP A 104 4.29 -8.89 -9.35
C ASP A 104 5.29 -7.79 -9.73
N ILE A 105 6.58 -8.11 -9.83
CA ILE A 105 7.62 -7.13 -10.16
C ILE A 105 7.42 -6.54 -11.56
N ARG A 106 7.05 -7.37 -12.55
CA ARG A 106 6.69 -6.88 -13.89
C ARG A 106 5.50 -5.93 -13.86
N LYS A 107 4.50 -6.23 -13.05
CA LYS A 107 3.31 -5.39 -12.91
C LYS A 107 3.63 -4.07 -12.22
N ILE A 108 4.43 -4.09 -11.14
CA ILE A 108 4.93 -2.92 -10.45
C ILE A 108 5.66 -1.98 -11.42
N ALA A 109 6.62 -2.52 -12.19
CA ALA A 109 7.33 -1.76 -13.21
C ALA A 109 6.40 -1.21 -14.30
N ALA A 110 5.43 -2.01 -14.77
CA ALA A 110 4.46 -1.59 -15.79
C ALA A 110 3.51 -0.48 -15.31
N LEU A 111 3.31 -0.33 -14.00
CA LEU A 111 2.57 0.78 -13.38
C LEU A 111 3.43 2.04 -13.21
N GLY A 112 4.73 1.99 -13.52
CA GLY A 112 5.64 3.14 -13.46
C GLY A 112 6.43 3.26 -12.16
N PHE A 113 6.31 2.31 -11.23
CA PHE A 113 7.14 2.27 -10.03
C PHE A 113 8.56 1.81 -10.38
N ASN A 114 9.56 2.38 -9.73
CA ASN A 114 10.98 2.09 -9.97
C ASN A 114 11.71 1.53 -8.76
N SER A 115 11.01 1.31 -7.65
CA SER A 115 11.58 0.73 -6.43
C SER A 115 10.57 -0.15 -5.70
N VAL A 116 11.09 -1.10 -4.91
CA VAL A 116 10.34 -1.89 -3.95
C VAL A 116 11.11 -1.93 -2.63
N ARG A 117 10.43 -1.65 -1.52
CA ARG A 117 10.94 -1.88 -0.17
C ARG A 117 10.50 -3.26 0.28
N VAL A 118 11.40 -4.00 0.89
CA VAL A 118 11.20 -5.42 1.18
C VAL A 118 11.40 -5.70 2.65
N PRO A 119 10.32 -5.78 3.43
CA PRO A 119 10.36 -6.20 4.83
C PRO A 119 10.98 -7.59 4.98
N LEU A 120 12.08 -7.68 5.73
CA LEU A 120 12.84 -8.88 6.00
C LEU A 120 12.71 -9.31 7.46
N ASP A 121 12.67 -10.60 7.68
CA ASP A 121 12.87 -11.20 8.99
C ASP A 121 14.34 -11.65 9.13
N SER A 122 15.06 -11.12 10.09
CA SER A 122 16.47 -11.44 10.34
C SER A 122 16.72 -12.94 10.51
N ARG A 123 15.74 -13.69 11.00
CA ARG A 123 15.81 -15.17 11.17
C ARG A 123 15.98 -15.92 9.85
N LEU A 124 15.56 -15.31 8.73
CA LEU A 124 15.71 -15.89 7.38
C LEU A 124 17.09 -15.62 6.76
N PHE A 125 17.89 -14.73 7.37
CA PHE A 125 19.18 -14.26 6.84
C PHE A 125 20.35 -14.65 7.75
N THR A 126 20.35 -15.88 8.21
CA THR A 126 21.47 -16.54 8.92
C THR A 126 22.36 -17.30 7.95
N ASP A 127 23.46 -17.89 8.42
CA ASP A 127 24.31 -18.76 7.60
C ASP A 127 23.50 -19.93 7.04
N GLY A 128 23.37 -19.99 5.70
CA GLY A 128 22.50 -20.97 5.02
C GLY A 128 21.00 -20.65 5.09
N GLY A 129 20.61 -19.47 5.56
CA GLY A 129 19.22 -19.05 5.69
C GLY A 129 18.46 -19.01 4.37
N VAL A 130 17.19 -19.40 4.41
CA VAL A 130 16.34 -19.53 3.21
C VAL A 130 16.01 -18.18 2.55
N GLY A 131 16.11 -17.07 3.28
CA GLY A 131 15.81 -15.71 2.80
C GLY A 131 16.68 -15.31 1.60
N PHE A 132 17.93 -15.73 1.57
CA PHE A 132 18.84 -15.41 0.47
C PHE A 132 18.33 -15.90 -0.89
N GLY A 133 17.79 -17.12 -0.96
CA GLY A 133 17.24 -17.66 -2.22
C GLY A 133 16.04 -16.88 -2.74
N TYR A 134 15.26 -16.28 -1.84
CA TYR A 134 14.14 -15.41 -2.22
C TYR A 134 14.61 -14.03 -2.68
N LEU A 135 15.56 -13.45 -1.97
CA LEU A 135 16.14 -12.15 -2.34
C LEU A 135 16.96 -12.22 -3.64
N ASP A 136 17.69 -13.32 -3.89
CA ASP A 136 18.38 -13.57 -5.17
C ASP A 136 17.38 -13.55 -6.34
N ARG A 137 16.25 -14.25 -6.21
CA ARG A 137 15.22 -14.28 -7.24
C ARG A 137 14.59 -12.91 -7.45
N LEU A 138 14.27 -12.21 -6.36
CA LEU A 138 13.74 -10.85 -6.43
C LEU A 138 14.68 -9.92 -7.17
N LEU A 139 15.96 -9.92 -6.84
CA LEU A 139 16.97 -9.08 -7.49
C LEU A 139 17.11 -9.40 -8.98
N ALA A 140 17.04 -10.68 -9.37
CA ALA A 140 17.05 -11.07 -10.78
C ALA A 140 15.80 -10.55 -11.54
N TRP A 141 14.61 -10.63 -10.93
CA TRP A 141 13.37 -10.09 -11.51
C TRP A 141 13.38 -8.57 -11.60
N SER A 142 13.91 -7.92 -10.56
CA SER A 142 14.01 -6.47 -10.44
C SER A 142 15.01 -5.90 -11.44
N ALA A 143 16.17 -6.53 -11.61
CA ALA A 143 17.14 -6.17 -12.65
C ALA A 143 16.51 -6.23 -14.06
N ALA A 144 15.78 -7.30 -14.37
CA ALA A 144 15.09 -7.45 -15.66
C ALA A 144 13.98 -6.41 -15.88
N SER A 145 13.40 -5.88 -14.80
CA SER A 145 12.31 -4.91 -14.82
C SER A 145 12.76 -3.47 -14.55
N LYS A 146 14.05 -3.24 -14.25
CA LYS A 146 14.65 -1.95 -13.87
C LYS A 146 14.00 -1.34 -12.62
N VAL A 147 13.81 -2.15 -11.59
CA VAL A 147 13.24 -1.77 -10.29
C VAL A 147 14.33 -1.94 -9.22
N TYR A 148 14.60 -0.92 -8.44
CA TYR A 148 15.53 -1.02 -7.30
C TYR A 148 14.89 -1.77 -6.14
N VAL A 149 15.69 -2.55 -5.42
CA VAL A 149 15.30 -3.30 -4.23
C VAL A 149 15.90 -2.64 -3.01
N ILE A 150 15.08 -2.32 -2.03
CA ILE A 150 15.49 -1.75 -0.75
C ILE A 150 15.15 -2.78 0.34
N PRO A 151 16.09 -3.67 0.71
CA PRO A 151 15.92 -4.54 1.86
C PRO A 151 15.75 -3.71 3.14
N ASP A 152 14.73 -4.02 3.91
CA ASP A 152 14.37 -3.39 5.16
C ASP A 152 14.35 -4.41 6.28
N MET A 153 15.02 -4.14 7.40
CA MET A 153 15.03 -5.06 8.53
C MET A 153 13.81 -4.81 9.43
N HIS A 154 12.75 -5.49 9.09
CA HIS A 154 11.46 -5.37 9.76
C HIS A 154 11.35 -6.32 10.97
N GLY A 155 11.81 -7.55 10.85
CA GLY A 155 11.86 -8.55 11.91
C GLY A 155 13.25 -8.71 12.52
N ILE A 156 13.42 -8.38 13.80
CA ILE A 156 14.70 -8.38 14.51
C ILE A 156 14.83 -9.53 15.52
N PRO A 157 16.06 -9.89 15.94
CA PRO A 157 16.27 -10.90 16.98
C PRO A 157 15.56 -10.56 18.28
N GLY A 158 14.82 -11.51 18.82
CA GLY A 158 14.05 -11.35 20.06
C GLY A 158 12.59 -10.96 19.86
N GLY A 159 12.11 -10.94 18.62
CA GLY A 159 10.73 -10.58 18.30
C GLY A 159 10.36 -9.18 18.74
N LYS A 160 9.08 -8.87 18.75
CA LYS A 160 8.51 -7.55 19.06
C LYS A 160 9.51 -6.41 18.97
N LEU A 161 9.59 -5.91 17.81
CA LEU A 161 10.35 -4.75 17.44
C LEU A 161 10.25 -3.64 18.45
N ALA A 162 10.81 -2.70 18.24
CA ALA A 162 10.71 -1.29 18.47
C ALA A 162 9.73 -0.84 19.56
N TRP A 163 8.61 -1.48 19.70
CA TRP A 163 7.51 -1.14 20.62
C TRP A 163 7.78 -1.47 22.10
N PHE A 164 8.89 -2.16 22.44
CA PHE A 164 9.17 -2.58 23.81
C PHE A 164 10.60 -2.27 24.24
N LYS A 165 10.71 -1.52 25.32
CA LYS A 165 11.92 -0.96 25.94
C LYS A 165 13.06 -1.93 26.24
N HIS A 166 12.94 -3.25 26.08
CA HIS A 166 13.85 -4.19 26.69
C HIS A 166 14.37 -5.34 25.80
N SER A 167 14.17 -5.32 24.46
CA SER A 167 14.57 -6.47 23.67
C SER A 167 16.01 -6.38 23.15
N ILE A 168 16.18 -5.72 21.99
CA ILE A 168 17.51 -5.67 21.33
C ILE A 168 18.43 -4.61 21.90
N TYR A 169 17.88 -3.48 22.35
CA TYR A 169 18.66 -2.31 22.76
C TYR A 169 19.49 -2.55 24.04
N ASP A 170 19.06 -3.48 24.88
CA ASP A 170 19.74 -3.87 26.12
C ASP A 170 20.44 -5.23 26.01
N SER A 171 20.46 -5.87 24.82
CA SER A 171 21.07 -7.17 24.58
C SER A 171 22.18 -7.11 23.55
N PRO A 172 23.47 -7.05 23.98
CA PRO A 172 24.60 -7.10 23.07
C PRO A 172 24.58 -8.34 22.16
N GLU A 173 24.04 -9.47 22.64
CA GLU A 173 23.93 -10.69 21.86
C GLU A 173 22.96 -10.53 20.69
N LYS A 174 21.75 -9.98 20.94
CA LYS A 174 20.76 -9.71 19.88
C LYS A 174 21.26 -8.67 18.88
N GLN A 175 21.96 -7.63 19.35
CA GLN A 175 22.61 -6.66 18.49
C GLN A 175 23.66 -7.32 17.58
N ALA A 176 24.46 -8.24 18.14
CA ALA A 176 25.44 -8.99 17.35
C ALA A 176 24.77 -9.92 16.32
N GLN A 177 23.65 -10.56 16.67
CA GLN A 177 22.86 -11.38 15.73
C GLN A 177 22.31 -10.53 14.58
N LEU A 178 21.75 -9.35 14.86
CA LEU A 178 21.26 -8.44 13.85
C LEU A 178 22.38 -7.91 12.96
N ALA A 179 23.49 -7.49 13.55
CA ALA A 179 24.69 -7.05 12.84
C ALA A 179 25.25 -8.18 11.95
N ARG A 180 25.20 -9.44 12.41
CA ARG A 180 25.57 -10.61 11.61
C ARG A 180 24.67 -10.79 10.39
N ALA A 181 23.35 -10.67 10.56
CA ALA A 181 22.40 -10.76 9.45
C ALA A 181 22.69 -9.69 8.37
N TRP A 182 22.88 -8.44 8.77
CA TRP A 182 23.28 -7.36 7.86
C TRP A 182 24.63 -7.59 7.20
N SER A 183 25.64 -8.08 7.96
CA SER A 183 26.95 -8.42 7.40
C SER A 183 26.86 -9.48 6.30
N LEU A 184 26.01 -10.50 6.48
CA LEU A 184 25.78 -11.55 5.49
C LEU A 184 25.07 -11.01 4.23
N ILE A 185 24.05 -10.17 4.42
CA ILE A 185 23.33 -9.49 3.33
C ILE A 185 24.31 -8.61 2.54
N ALA A 186 25.04 -7.74 3.22
CA ALA A 186 26.01 -6.83 2.61
C ALA A 186 27.10 -7.59 1.85
N ALA A 187 27.71 -8.61 2.46
CA ALA A 187 28.75 -9.41 1.81
C ALA A 187 28.26 -10.11 0.54
N ARG A 188 27.00 -10.57 0.52
CA ARG A 188 26.41 -11.26 -0.63
C ARG A 188 26.06 -10.30 -1.78
N TYR A 189 25.55 -9.10 -1.46
CA TYR A 189 24.95 -8.22 -2.46
C TYR A 189 25.76 -6.96 -2.76
N LYS A 190 26.94 -6.77 -2.16
CA LYS A 190 27.82 -5.60 -2.35
C LYS A 190 28.10 -5.22 -3.81
N ASP A 191 28.05 -6.19 -4.73
CA ASP A 191 28.32 -6.00 -6.15
C ASP A 191 27.05 -5.94 -7.00
N ASN A 192 25.86 -5.88 -6.38
CA ASN A 192 24.59 -5.85 -7.10
C ASN A 192 24.02 -4.44 -7.24
N PRO A 193 24.07 -3.80 -8.42
CA PRO A 193 23.63 -2.40 -8.59
C PRO A 193 22.11 -2.21 -8.50
N TRP A 194 21.33 -3.28 -8.37
CA TRP A 194 19.89 -3.20 -8.19
C TRP A 194 19.46 -3.17 -6.71
N ILE A 195 20.39 -3.26 -5.78
CA ILE A 195 20.16 -2.81 -4.40
C ILE A 195 20.09 -1.29 -4.41
N GLY A 196 18.93 -0.74 -4.06
CA GLY A 196 18.70 0.70 -4.00
C GLY A 196 19.24 1.34 -2.71
N GLY A 197 19.39 0.54 -1.67
CA GLY A 197 19.89 0.92 -0.36
C GLY A 197 19.54 -0.17 0.65
N TYR A 198 20.09 -0.08 1.85
CA TYR A 198 19.72 -0.92 3.01
C TYR A 198 19.01 -0.07 4.04
N ASP A 199 17.75 -0.37 4.31
CA ASP A 199 16.95 0.24 5.36
C ASP A 199 17.18 -0.55 6.65
N LEU A 200 17.93 0.06 7.58
CA LEU A 200 18.64 -0.70 8.60
C LEU A 200 17.74 -1.24 9.70
N LEU A 201 16.63 -0.56 9.99
CA LEU A 201 15.73 -0.92 11.08
C LEU A 201 14.37 -0.25 10.89
N ASN A 202 13.32 -1.04 10.70
CA ASN A 202 11.95 -0.56 10.59
C ASN A 202 11.41 -0.03 11.92
N GLU A 203 10.85 1.16 11.91
CA GLU A 203 10.01 1.76 12.95
C GLU A 203 10.52 1.59 14.39
N PRO A 204 11.75 2.03 14.71
CA PRO A 204 12.19 1.99 16.10
C PRO A 204 11.30 2.85 16.98
N ALA A 205 10.91 2.34 18.17
CA ALA A 205 10.07 3.06 19.14
C ALA A 205 10.56 2.79 20.57
N ILE A 206 11.77 3.23 20.85
CA ILE A 206 12.45 2.96 22.12
C ILE A 206 12.33 4.11 23.13
N TRP A 207 12.13 5.33 22.65
CA TRP A 207 12.20 6.58 23.46
C TRP A 207 13.55 6.72 24.21
N ASP A 208 14.60 6.09 23.70
CA ASP A 208 16.00 6.18 24.19
C ASP A 208 16.93 6.32 22.99
N THR A 209 16.94 7.48 22.41
CA THR A 209 17.65 7.77 21.17
C THR A 209 19.16 7.51 21.21
N PRO A 210 19.90 7.74 22.34
CA PRO A 210 21.29 7.31 22.42
C PRO A 210 21.51 5.81 22.19
N LYS A 211 20.60 4.94 22.68
CA LYS A 211 20.69 3.50 22.43
C LYS A 211 20.39 3.17 20.96
N LEU A 212 19.40 3.81 20.37
CA LEU A 212 19.06 3.65 18.95
C LEU A 212 20.25 4.08 18.09
N SER A 213 20.82 5.26 18.33
CA SER A 213 21.98 5.76 17.62
C SER A 213 23.20 4.83 17.75
N GLY A 214 23.40 4.25 18.95
CA GLY A 214 24.45 3.24 19.20
C GLY A 214 24.25 1.97 18.36
N LEU A 215 23.01 1.48 18.28
CA LEU A 215 22.67 0.34 17.45
C LEU A 215 22.91 0.63 15.96
N TYR A 216 22.43 1.75 15.43
CA TYR A 216 22.68 2.14 14.03
C TYR A 216 24.17 2.19 13.69
N LYS A 217 24.98 2.80 14.53
CA LYS A 217 26.46 2.83 14.33
C LYS A 217 27.07 1.43 14.27
N THR A 218 26.56 0.50 15.09
CA THR A 218 27.00 -0.91 15.08
C THR A 218 26.61 -1.59 13.77
N LEU A 219 25.38 -1.39 13.28
CA LEU A 219 24.90 -1.97 12.03
C LEU A 219 25.64 -1.38 10.82
N ILE A 220 25.84 -0.06 10.78
CA ILE A 220 26.63 0.62 9.76
C ILE A 220 28.04 0.03 9.69
N ALA A 221 28.73 -0.10 10.84
CA ALA A 221 30.07 -0.67 10.90
C ALA A 221 30.09 -2.11 10.38
N ALA A 222 29.09 -2.93 10.70
CA ALA A 222 28.99 -4.32 10.22
C ALA A 222 28.82 -4.41 8.70
N ILE A 223 27.97 -3.56 8.11
CA ILE A 223 27.74 -3.50 6.66
C ILE A 223 29.03 -3.03 5.95
N ARG A 224 29.66 -1.95 6.44
CA ARG A 224 30.83 -1.32 5.82
C ARG A 224 32.09 -2.18 5.84
N GLN A 225 32.12 -3.25 6.62
CA GLN A 225 33.20 -4.27 6.51
C GLN A 225 33.22 -4.96 5.14
N SER A 226 32.09 -5.06 4.45
CA SER A 226 31.97 -5.78 3.18
C SER A 226 31.52 -4.90 2.02
N ASP A 227 30.66 -3.91 2.29
CA ASP A 227 29.98 -3.09 1.30
C ASP A 227 30.25 -1.60 1.55
N ALA A 228 31.09 -1.02 0.72
CA ALA A 228 31.46 0.40 0.78
C ALA A 228 30.55 1.29 -0.09
N HIS A 229 29.62 0.72 -0.87
CA HIS A 229 28.99 1.42 -1.98
C HIS A 229 27.52 1.73 -1.78
N HIS A 230 26.73 0.78 -1.26
CA HIS A 230 25.30 0.96 -1.21
C HIS A 230 24.87 2.04 -0.21
N LEU A 231 23.79 2.74 -0.57
CA LEU A 231 23.11 3.72 0.28
C LEU A 231 22.64 3.04 1.56
N LEU A 232 22.85 3.68 2.70
CA LEU A 232 22.27 3.28 3.98
C LEU A 232 21.09 4.19 4.28
N ILE A 233 20.04 3.61 4.81
CA ILE A 233 18.81 4.33 5.17
C ILE A 233 18.55 4.08 6.65
N ILE A 234 18.23 5.14 7.37
CA ILE A 234 17.88 5.07 8.81
C ILE A 234 16.61 5.83 9.08
N GLU A 235 15.88 5.35 10.04
CA GLU A 235 14.63 5.93 10.52
C GLU A 235 14.80 6.62 11.88
N GLY A 236 13.90 7.53 12.21
CA GLY A 236 13.83 8.15 13.52
C GLY A 236 13.32 7.19 14.62
N ASP A 237 13.35 7.64 15.86
CA ASP A 237 12.63 7.00 16.96
C ASP A 237 11.11 7.22 16.80
N VAL A 238 10.29 6.62 17.66
CA VAL A 238 8.82 6.81 17.68
C VAL A 238 8.19 6.44 16.33
N TRP A 239 8.34 5.17 15.94
CA TRP A 239 7.81 4.60 14.68
C TRP A 239 8.32 5.29 13.42
N GLY A 240 9.62 5.54 13.38
CA GLY A 240 10.29 6.14 12.23
C GLY A 240 10.19 7.67 12.14
N SER A 241 9.35 8.31 12.97
CA SER A 241 8.96 9.71 12.80
C SER A 241 9.83 10.74 13.53
N ASP A 242 10.57 10.37 14.59
CA ASP A 242 11.37 11.32 15.40
C ASP A 242 12.84 11.34 14.98
N LEU A 243 13.11 11.96 13.85
CA LEU A 243 14.46 12.09 13.28
C LEU A 243 15.35 13.08 14.05
N ASP A 244 14.75 14.08 14.70
CA ASP A 244 15.50 15.18 15.36
C ASP A 244 16.35 14.68 16.53
N LYS A 245 15.95 13.59 17.15
CA LYS A 245 16.65 13.04 18.32
C LYS A 245 17.80 12.11 17.99
N LEU A 246 18.07 11.78 16.74
CA LEU A 246 19.18 10.88 16.37
C LEU A 246 20.57 11.42 16.74
N GLY A 247 20.66 12.68 17.19
CA GLY A 247 21.88 13.28 17.66
C GLY A 247 22.78 13.82 16.56
N MET A 248 22.31 13.86 15.33
CA MET A 248 22.94 14.53 14.20
C MET A 248 22.37 15.94 14.09
N THR A 249 23.20 16.94 14.19
CA THR A 249 22.76 18.36 14.22
C THR A 249 23.42 19.22 13.16
N VAL A 250 24.53 18.79 12.60
CA VAL A 250 25.28 19.42 11.53
C VAL A 250 25.85 18.35 10.59
N PRO A 251 26.25 18.68 9.36
CA PRO A 251 26.78 17.68 8.40
C PRO A 251 27.98 16.87 8.93
N GLY A 252 28.78 17.43 9.85
CA GLY A 252 29.88 16.74 10.49
C GLY A 252 29.50 15.63 11.47
N ASP A 253 28.25 15.57 11.89
CA ASP A 253 27.72 14.54 12.79
C ASP A 253 27.22 13.30 12.03
N VAL A 254 27.12 13.35 10.70
CA VAL A 254 26.57 12.29 9.86
C VAL A 254 27.48 11.04 9.95
N TRP A 255 26.87 9.90 10.25
CA TRP A 255 27.60 8.68 10.62
C TRP A 255 28.21 7.92 9.44
N ASP A 256 27.72 8.17 8.21
CA ASP A 256 28.21 7.53 6.99
C ASP A 256 28.10 8.49 5.80
N PRO A 257 29.09 8.54 4.91
CA PRO A 257 29.08 9.46 3.77
C PRO A 257 27.96 9.15 2.76
N ASN A 258 27.40 7.94 2.78
CA ASN A 258 26.32 7.52 1.87
C ASN A 258 25.05 7.14 2.66
N LEU A 259 24.56 8.10 3.47
CA LEU A 259 23.40 7.94 4.34
C LEU A 259 22.19 8.74 3.80
N ALA A 260 21.00 8.18 3.94
CA ALA A 260 19.71 8.84 3.77
C ALA A 260 18.86 8.70 5.04
N LEU A 261 17.94 9.62 5.23
CA LEU A 261 16.91 9.53 6.26
C LEU A 261 15.63 8.94 5.66
N SER A 262 14.93 8.13 6.43
CA SER A 262 13.59 7.66 6.09
C SER A 262 12.57 8.17 7.11
N ASP A 263 11.38 8.51 6.62
CA ASP A 263 10.23 8.93 7.41
C ASP A 263 9.04 8.01 7.12
N HIS A 264 8.25 7.72 8.15
CA HIS A 264 6.99 6.98 8.02
C HIS A 264 5.84 7.88 8.44
N ASP A 265 4.82 7.98 7.59
CA ASP A 265 3.75 8.94 7.81
C ASP A 265 2.36 8.30 7.61
N TYR A 266 1.69 8.04 8.73
CA TYR A 266 0.33 7.50 8.80
C TYR A 266 -0.63 8.41 9.58
N GLY A 267 -0.23 9.64 9.85
CA GLY A 267 -0.98 10.58 10.67
C GLY A 267 -2.15 11.27 9.95
N ALA A 268 -2.59 12.37 10.52
CA ALA A 268 -3.66 13.22 9.97
C ALA A 268 -3.30 13.80 8.59
N PRO A 269 -4.28 14.45 7.90
CA PRO A 269 -4.07 14.97 6.54
C PRO A 269 -2.76 15.75 6.44
N GLN A 270 -1.95 15.34 5.50
CA GLN A 270 -0.66 15.95 5.29
C GLN A 270 -0.83 17.39 4.82
N THR A 271 -0.22 18.29 5.56
CA THR A 271 -0.06 19.69 5.18
C THR A 271 1.38 19.94 4.76
N PRO A 272 1.69 21.02 4.04
CA PRO A 272 3.08 21.39 3.78
C PRO A 272 3.93 21.48 5.05
N ASP A 273 3.31 21.74 6.20
CA ASP A 273 4.01 21.88 7.49
C ASP A 273 4.34 20.51 8.12
N SER A 274 3.59 19.45 7.83
CA SER A 274 3.84 18.12 8.41
C SER A 274 5.20 17.54 8.00
N LEU A 275 5.58 17.70 6.74
CA LEU A 275 6.89 17.28 6.21
C LEU A 275 8.00 18.31 6.46
N ALA A 276 7.66 19.55 6.84
CA ALA A 276 8.60 20.66 6.90
C ALA A 276 9.71 20.45 7.93
N GLY A 277 9.40 19.87 9.10
CA GLY A 277 10.39 19.57 10.14
C GLY A 277 11.47 18.63 9.64
N HIS A 278 11.09 17.48 9.14
CA HIS A 278 12.01 16.45 8.63
C HIS A 278 12.79 16.92 7.40
N LYS A 279 12.13 17.62 6.48
CA LYS A 279 12.77 18.27 5.33
C LYS A 279 13.84 19.27 5.77
N ASN A 280 13.54 20.13 6.76
CA ASN A 280 14.48 21.14 7.25
C ASN A 280 15.69 20.48 7.94
N LEU A 281 15.47 19.42 8.73
CA LEU A 281 16.55 18.65 9.33
C LEU A 281 17.41 17.99 8.25
N ALA A 282 16.81 17.30 7.30
CA ALA A 282 17.53 16.65 6.20
C ALA A 282 18.38 17.67 5.40
N ALA A 283 17.79 18.83 5.06
CA ALA A 283 18.51 19.91 4.40
C ALA A 283 19.67 20.46 5.26
N LYS A 284 19.47 20.64 6.57
CA LYS A 284 20.48 21.08 7.52
C LYS A 284 21.64 20.09 7.63
N LEU A 285 21.34 18.79 7.56
CA LEU A 285 22.34 17.71 7.61
C LEU A 285 22.99 17.43 6.25
N ASP A 286 22.51 18.07 5.18
CA ASP A 286 22.88 17.79 3.80
C ASP A 286 22.60 16.34 3.39
N LEU A 287 21.47 15.76 3.88
CA LEU A 287 21.04 14.38 3.63
C LEU A 287 19.78 14.34 2.76
N PRO A 288 19.61 13.30 1.92
CA PRO A 288 18.32 13.03 1.29
C PRO A 288 17.32 12.49 2.33
N LEU A 289 16.05 12.87 2.17
CA LEU A 289 14.90 12.32 2.89
C LEU A 289 14.10 11.44 1.94
N TRP A 290 13.72 10.25 2.36
CA TRP A 290 12.85 9.34 1.65
C TRP A 290 11.63 8.97 2.51
N MET A 291 10.43 8.95 1.93
CA MET A 291 9.23 8.47 2.61
C MET A 291 9.17 6.95 2.45
N GLY A 292 9.71 6.22 3.44
CA GLY A 292 9.82 4.75 3.43
C GLY A 292 8.48 4.05 3.52
N GLU A 293 7.54 4.64 4.26
CA GLU A 293 6.17 4.17 4.33
C GLU A 293 5.17 5.32 4.43
N PHE A 294 4.08 5.16 3.75
CA PHE A 294 2.82 5.87 3.98
C PHE A 294 1.68 5.01 3.44
N GLY A 295 0.45 5.31 3.84
CA GLY A 295 -0.74 4.66 3.32
C GLY A 295 -1.93 5.11 4.15
N TYR A 296 -2.86 5.75 3.48
CA TYR A 296 -4.08 6.21 4.11
C TYR A 296 -5.25 5.40 3.55
N ASN A 297 -6.27 5.26 4.35
CA ASN A 297 -7.51 4.68 3.88
C ASN A 297 -8.29 5.71 3.03
N SER A 298 -7.57 6.45 2.17
CA SER A 298 -8.12 7.47 1.29
C SER A 298 -7.20 7.76 0.12
N ASN A 299 -7.66 7.46 -1.09
CA ASN A 299 -6.97 7.77 -2.34
C ASN A 299 -6.60 9.25 -2.48
N THR A 300 -7.47 10.14 -1.96
CA THR A 300 -7.22 11.59 -1.97
C THR A 300 -6.01 11.95 -1.11
N TRP A 301 -5.88 11.33 0.05
CA TRP A 301 -4.77 11.59 0.95
C TRP A 301 -3.47 10.99 0.46
N ASP A 302 -3.51 9.75 -0.03
CA ASP A 302 -2.36 9.12 -0.67
C ASP A 302 -1.79 10.01 -1.78
N ARG A 303 -2.66 10.55 -2.64
CA ARG A 303 -2.22 11.45 -3.71
C ARG A 303 -1.68 12.77 -3.18
N ARG A 304 -2.28 13.35 -2.15
CA ARG A 304 -1.77 14.57 -1.51
C ARG A 304 -0.39 14.36 -0.93
N GLN A 305 -0.16 13.24 -0.24
CA GLN A 305 1.15 12.87 0.31
C GLN A 305 2.21 12.77 -0.79
N ILE A 306 1.90 12.09 -1.89
CA ILE A 306 2.78 12.01 -3.06
C ILE A 306 3.14 13.40 -3.59
N VAL A 307 2.15 14.27 -3.76
CA VAL A 307 2.38 15.64 -4.24
C VAL A 307 3.27 16.43 -3.28
N LEU A 308 3.09 16.29 -1.97
CA LEU A 308 3.94 16.94 -0.97
C LEU A 308 5.39 16.45 -1.04
N CYS A 309 5.61 15.13 -1.15
CA CYS A 309 6.95 14.57 -1.36
C CYS A 309 7.60 15.08 -2.65
N GLU A 310 6.85 15.09 -3.76
CA GLU A 310 7.35 15.57 -5.05
C GLU A 310 7.67 17.07 -5.05
N GLN A 311 6.87 17.87 -4.35
CA GLN A 311 7.12 19.31 -4.19
C GLN A 311 8.29 19.64 -3.23
N ALA A 312 8.61 18.73 -2.32
CA ALA A 312 9.72 18.87 -1.39
C ALA A 312 11.09 18.56 -2.01
N ALA A 313 11.15 18.13 -3.28
CA ALA A 313 12.41 17.93 -3.99
C ALA A 313 13.24 19.24 -4.05
N PRO A 314 14.58 19.18 -4.04
CA PRO A 314 15.40 17.97 -4.15
C PRO A 314 15.65 17.24 -2.80
N VAL A 315 15.18 17.73 -1.67
CA VAL A 315 15.45 17.09 -0.37
C VAL A 315 14.68 15.77 -0.21
N ALA A 316 13.35 15.78 -0.55
CA ALA A 316 12.58 14.55 -0.57
C ALA A 316 12.85 13.76 -1.87
N GLN A 317 13.31 12.53 -1.71
CA GLN A 317 13.83 11.70 -2.81
C GLN A 317 12.90 10.54 -3.20
N GLY A 318 11.60 10.74 -2.98
CA GLY A 318 10.56 9.81 -3.36
C GLY A 318 9.76 9.26 -2.20
N TRP A 319 9.05 8.18 -2.45
CA TRP A 319 8.04 7.64 -1.55
C TRP A 319 7.79 6.15 -1.82
N CYS A 320 7.26 5.43 -0.82
CA CYS A 320 6.94 4.02 -0.90
C CYS A 320 5.62 3.72 -0.18
N LEU A 321 4.59 3.34 -0.93
CA LEU A 321 3.28 3.02 -0.37
C LEU A 321 3.31 1.71 0.43
N TRP A 322 2.65 1.67 1.56
CA TRP A 322 2.29 0.45 2.26
C TRP A 322 0.87 0.00 1.86
N ALA A 323 0.67 -1.09 1.06
CA ALA A 323 1.69 -1.95 0.51
C ALA A 323 1.25 -2.47 -0.89
N TRP A 324 2.07 -3.31 -1.54
CA TRP A 324 1.72 -3.91 -2.83
C TRP A 324 0.51 -4.84 -2.73
N LYS A 325 0.44 -5.65 -1.65
CA LYS A 325 -0.55 -6.72 -1.52
C LYS A 325 -1.04 -6.86 -0.08
N SER A 326 -2.36 -6.72 0.13
CA SER A 326 -3.01 -6.89 1.42
C SER A 326 -4.48 -7.26 1.23
N SER A 327 -5.13 -7.82 2.25
CA SER A 327 -6.58 -7.98 2.29
C SER A 327 -7.32 -6.66 2.56
N PHE A 328 -6.60 -5.61 2.93
CA PHE A 328 -7.10 -4.25 3.08
C PHE A 328 -6.72 -3.38 1.89
N TRP A 329 -7.22 -2.16 1.85
CA TRP A 329 -7.10 -1.19 0.76
C TRP A 329 -5.66 -0.91 0.34
N THR A 330 -5.26 -1.50 -0.75
CA THR A 330 -3.93 -1.40 -1.32
C THR A 330 -3.97 -1.67 -2.82
N LEU A 331 -2.84 -1.68 -3.48
CA LEU A 331 -2.76 -1.87 -4.94
C LEU A 331 -3.35 -3.19 -5.42
N THR A 332 -3.12 -4.28 -4.69
CA THR A 332 -3.70 -5.60 -5.03
C THR A 332 -4.26 -6.30 -3.80
N THR A 333 -5.46 -6.86 -3.95
CA THR A 333 -6.16 -7.56 -2.86
C THR A 333 -6.32 -9.04 -3.21
N PRO A 334 -5.68 -9.95 -2.47
CA PRO A 334 -5.89 -11.39 -2.61
C PRO A 334 -7.27 -11.79 -2.11
N SER A 335 -7.86 -12.79 -2.74
CA SER A 335 -9.11 -13.39 -2.26
C SER A 335 -8.85 -14.25 -1.03
N ILE A 336 -9.55 -13.97 0.06
CA ILE A 336 -9.50 -14.80 1.28
C ILE A 336 -10.41 -16.03 1.08
N PRO A 337 -9.86 -17.26 1.06
CA PRO A 337 -10.67 -18.43 0.83
C PRO A 337 -11.58 -18.74 2.04
N PRO A 338 -12.81 -19.25 1.83
CA PRO A 338 -13.76 -19.55 2.92
C PRO A 338 -13.21 -20.51 3.99
N GLY A 339 -12.31 -21.41 3.61
CA GLY A 339 -11.62 -22.29 4.55
C GLY A 339 -10.75 -21.52 5.54
N TYR A 340 -10.02 -20.51 5.08
CA TYR A 340 -9.20 -19.66 5.93
C TYR A 340 -10.04 -18.79 6.87
N SER A 341 -11.16 -18.26 6.41
CA SER A 341 -12.07 -17.52 7.29
C SER A 341 -12.60 -18.37 8.45
N ARG A 342 -12.74 -19.68 8.26
CA ARG A 342 -13.08 -20.61 9.35
C ARG A 342 -11.94 -20.77 10.34
N LEU A 343 -10.68 -20.76 9.89
CA LEU A 343 -9.52 -20.75 10.79
C LEU A 343 -9.43 -19.47 11.60
N GLN A 344 -9.66 -18.32 10.97
CA GLN A 344 -9.73 -17.03 11.66
C GLN A 344 -10.80 -17.08 12.78
N ALA A 345 -12.00 -17.52 12.46
CA ALA A 345 -13.10 -17.67 13.43
C ALA A 345 -12.77 -18.67 14.55
N TYR A 346 -11.97 -19.72 14.27
CA TYR A 346 -11.48 -20.62 15.29
C TYR A 346 -10.48 -19.93 16.22
N TRP A 347 -9.47 -19.25 15.69
CA TRP A 347 -8.46 -18.57 16.50
C TRP A 347 -9.09 -17.49 17.39
N ASP A 348 -10.04 -16.71 16.86
CA ASP A 348 -10.80 -15.71 17.62
C ASP A 348 -11.52 -16.33 18.83
N LYS A 349 -12.23 -17.43 18.61
CA LYS A 349 -12.94 -18.16 19.67
C LYS A 349 -11.98 -18.80 20.66
N HIS A 350 -10.91 -19.44 20.17
CA HIS A 350 -9.93 -20.13 20.99
C HIS A 350 -9.19 -19.17 21.94
N LYS A 351 -8.95 -17.93 21.53
CA LYS A 351 -8.36 -16.90 22.38
C LYS A 351 -9.25 -16.57 23.60
N ILE A 352 -10.58 -16.69 23.44
CA ILE A 352 -11.58 -16.43 24.49
C ILE A 352 -11.85 -17.71 25.30
N ASP A 353 -12.02 -18.85 24.61
CA ASP A 353 -12.25 -20.17 25.20
C ASP A 353 -11.24 -21.19 24.64
N PRO A 354 -10.19 -21.53 25.40
CA PRO A 354 -9.20 -22.52 25.02
C PRO A 354 -9.76 -23.93 24.74
N ASN A 355 -11.01 -24.21 25.15
CA ASN A 355 -11.67 -25.49 24.86
C ASN A 355 -12.41 -25.50 23.51
N THR A 356 -12.36 -24.40 22.73
CA THR A 356 -12.95 -24.38 21.39
C THR A 356 -12.44 -25.56 20.55
N PRO A 357 -13.32 -26.37 19.96
CA PRO A 357 -12.91 -27.55 19.19
C PRO A 357 -12.00 -27.15 18.02
N LYS A 358 -10.83 -27.80 17.98
CA LYS A 358 -9.82 -27.56 16.94
C LYS A 358 -10.32 -28.09 15.59
N PRO A 359 -10.14 -27.33 14.47
CA PRO A 359 -10.37 -27.84 13.13
C PRO A 359 -9.54 -29.08 12.83
N ALA A 360 -10.05 -29.98 11.98
CA ALA A 360 -9.29 -31.14 11.55
C ALA A 360 -8.01 -30.72 10.82
N ALA A 361 -6.87 -31.32 11.12
CA ALA A 361 -5.57 -30.89 10.57
C ALA A 361 -5.54 -30.88 9.02
N ALA A 362 -6.20 -31.86 8.38
CA ALA A 362 -6.29 -31.91 6.92
C ALA A 362 -7.08 -30.73 6.34
N GLU A 363 -8.18 -30.32 6.98
CA GLU A 363 -8.98 -29.15 6.57
C GLU A 363 -8.22 -27.84 6.80
N ALA A 364 -7.56 -27.72 7.95
CA ALA A 364 -6.72 -26.56 8.26
C ALA A 364 -5.57 -26.43 7.27
N PHE A 365 -4.89 -27.51 6.95
CA PHE A 365 -3.81 -27.53 5.96
C PHE A 365 -4.30 -27.13 4.57
N ALA A 366 -5.43 -27.69 4.11
CA ALA A 366 -6.03 -27.32 2.82
C ALA A 366 -6.40 -25.82 2.76
N ALA A 367 -6.94 -25.27 3.85
CA ALA A 367 -7.29 -23.86 3.95
C ALA A 367 -6.05 -22.94 3.90
N LEU A 368 -4.98 -23.28 4.63
CA LEU A 368 -3.72 -22.56 4.63
C LEU A 368 -3.06 -22.59 3.24
N MET A 369 -3.04 -23.76 2.59
CA MET A 369 -2.49 -23.88 1.24
C MET A 369 -3.32 -23.10 0.21
N ALA A 370 -4.65 -23.11 0.34
CA ALA A 370 -5.53 -22.31 -0.52
C ALA A 370 -5.28 -20.80 -0.34
N LEU A 371 -5.03 -20.34 0.89
CA LEU A 371 -4.63 -18.96 1.15
C LEU A 371 -3.30 -18.64 0.46
N ALA A 372 -2.26 -19.46 0.67
CA ALA A 372 -0.94 -19.23 0.08
C ALA A 372 -1.01 -19.17 -1.46
N PHE A 373 -1.70 -20.09 -2.11
CA PHE A 373 -1.90 -20.07 -3.56
C PHE A 373 -2.78 -18.91 -4.03
N GLY A 374 -3.70 -18.46 -3.18
CA GLY A 374 -4.59 -17.33 -3.43
C GLY A 374 -3.88 -15.98 -3.52
N THR A 375 -2.63 -15.90 -3.06
CA THR A 375 -1.83 -14.67 -3.14
C THR A 375 -1.14 -14.46 -4.49
N ALA A 376 -1.16 -15.45 -5.38
CA ALA A 376 -0.61 -15.28 -6.74
C ALA A 376 -1.32 -14.13 -7.47
N LEU A 377 -0.56 -13.30 -8.20
CA LEU A 377 -1.07 -12.05 -8.78
C LEU A 377 -2.30 -12.23 -9.68
N ASP A 378 -2.36 -13.34 -10.43
CA ASP A 378 -3.50 -13.68 -11.29
C ASP A 378 -4.79 -14.04 -10.52
N ARG A 379 -4.69 -14.19 -9.20
CA ARG A 379 -5.80 -14.44 -8.28
C ARG A 379 -6.12 -13.23 -7.39
N CYS A 380 -5.38 -12.14 -7.56
CA CYS A 380 -5.60 -10.90 -6.85
C CYS A 380 -6.43 -9.92 -7.69
N THR A 381 -7.22 -9.10 -7.02
CA THR A 381 -7.86 -7.94 -7.64
C THR A 381 -6.88 -6.78 -7.67
N LEU A 382 -6.65 -6.17 -8.83
CA LEU A 382 -5.95 -4.89 -8.94
C LEU A 382 -6.94 -3.76 -8.66
N ASN A 383 -6.70 -2.99 -7.62
CA ASN A 383 -7.56 -1.88 -7.20
C ASN A 383 -7.27 -0.65 -8.07
N ARG A 384 -8.11 -0.43 -9.07
CA ARG A 384 -7.91 0.59 -10.11
C ARG A 384 -7.92 2.01 -9.57
N ASP A 385 -8.72 2.28 -8.57
CA ASP A 385 -8.82 3.56 -7.88
C ASP A 385 -7.53 3.91 -7.15
N VAL A 386 -6.95 2.95 -6.42
CA VAL A 386 -5.63 3.12 -5.77
C VAL A 386 -4.54 3.33 -6.81
N VAL A 387 -4.49 2.52 -7.87
CA VAL A 387 -3.53 2.70 -8.97
C VAL A 387 -3.66 4.09 -9.59
N ASP A 388 -4.88 4.54 -9.86
CA ASP A 388 -5.16 5.84 -10.45
C ASP A 388 -4.66 6.99 -9.55
N ALA A 389 -4.97 6.93 -8.26
CA ALA A 389 -4.52 7.93 -7.29
C ALA A 389 -2.99 8.03 -7.21
N LEU A 390 -2.30 6.89 -7.20
CA LEU A 390 -0.83 6.87 -7.07
C LEU A 390 -0.11 7.30 -8.35
N THR A 391 -0.69 7.04 -9.52
CA THR A 391 0.03 7.18 -10.80
C THR A 391 -0.45 8.32 -11.68
N ARG A 392 -1.67 8.83 -11.49
CA ARG A 392 -2.25 9.88 -12.32
C ARG A 392 -1.94 11.29 -11.78
N PRO A 393 -1.17 12.13 -12.50
CA PRO A 393 -0.76 13.45 -12.00
C PRO A 393 -1.92 14.39 -11.70
N ASP A 394 -2.99 14.36 -12.48
CA ASP A 394 -4.16 15.25 -12.37
C ASP A 394 -5.33 14.67 -11.57
N PHE A 395 -5.09 13.61 -10.77
CA PHE A 395 -6.09 12.95 -9.93
C PHE A 395 -6.85 13.92 -9.01
N LEU A 396 -6.15 14.92 -8.45
CA LEU A 396 -6.73 15.92 -7.55
C LEU A 396 -7.58 16.98 -8.25
N THR A 397 -7.59 17.01 -9.58
CA THR A 397 -8.23 18.09 -10.36
C THR A 397 -9.16 17.63 -11.46
N HIS A 398 -9.07 16.37 -11.86
CA HIS A 398 -9.88 15.82 -12.96
C HIS A 398 -10.45 14.44 -12.61
N ALA A 399 -11.72 14.25 -12.92
CA ALA A 399 -12.36 12.94 -12.82
C ALA A 399 -12.20 12.14 -14.12
N LEU A 400 -12.07 10.82 -13.99
CA LEU A 400 -12.08 9.86 -15.11
C LEU A 400 -13.11 8.77 -14.86
N PRO A 401 -13.72 8.18 -15.91
CA PRO A 401 -14.71 7.13 -15.72
C PRO A 401 -14.09 5.89 -15.05
N PHE A 402 -14.68 5.44 -13.94
CA PHE A 402 -14.28 4.17 -13.32
C PHE A 402 -14.47 3.01 -14.29
N ARG A 403 -15.64 2.94 -14.93
CA ARG A 403 -15.92 1.98 -16.00
C ARG A 403 -16.08 2.71 -17.33
N PRO A 404 -15.27 2.36 -18.33
CA PRO A 404 -15.42 2.96 -19.66
C PRO A 404 -16.78 2.58 -20.28
N ASN A 405 -17.32 3.49 -21.11
CA ASN A 405 -18.51 3.24 -21.94
C ASN A 405 -19.83 3.02 -21.17
N ILE A 406 -20.03 3.64 -20.00
CA ILE A 406 -21.37 3.71 -19.40
C ILE A 406 -22.28 4.48 -20.36
N ARG A 407 -23.45 3.90 -20.68
CA ARG A 407 -24.38 4.47 -21.67
C ARG A 407 -25.75 4.71 -21.07
N ILE A 408 -26.42 5.76 -21.56
CA ILE A 408 -27.84 5.97 -21.40
C ILE A 408 -28.50 5.89 -22.80
N PRO A 409 -29.38 4.90 -23.07
CA PRO A 409 -29.94 3.88 -22.18
C PRO A 409 -28.90 2.85 -21.72
N GLY A 410 -29.11 2.33 -20.50
CA GLY A 410 -28.22 1.35 -19.89
C GLY A 410 -28.30 1.34 -18.37
N THR A 411 -27.34 0.66 -17.75
CA THR A 411 -27.27 0.49 -16.31
C THR A 411 -25.95 1.06 -15.80
N LEU A 412 -25.97 1.77 -14.67
CA LEU A 412 -24.82 2.14 -13.87
C LEU A 412 -24.97 1.58 -12.45
N THR A 413 -23.88 1.14 -11.87
CA THR A 413 -23.79 0.67 -10.48
C THR A 413 -23.37 1.84 -9.61
N ALA A 414 -24.01 2.03 -8.45
CA ALA A 414 -23.74 3.19 -7.60
C ALA A 414 -22.26 3.27 -7.16
N ALA A 415 -21.65 2.15 -6.82
CA ALA A 415 -20.23 2.10 -6.42
C ALA A 415 -19.22 2.31 -7.58
N GLU A 416 -19.68 2.39 -8.85
CA GLU A 416 -18.83 2.63 -10.02
C GLU A 416 -18.77 4.12 -10.43
N TYR A 417 -18.87 5.04 -9.45
CA TYR A 417 -18.66 6.47 -9.69
C TYR A 417 -17.23 6.75 -10.19
N ASP A 418 -17.02 7.89 -10.81
CA ASP A 418 -15.77 8.26 -11.47
C ASP A 418 -14.55 8.17 -10.53
N LEU A 419 -13.38 7.98 -11.10
CA LEU A 419 -12.08 8.06 -10.43
C LEU A 419 -11.68 9.53 -10.27
N GLY A 420 -11.20 9.90 -9.11
CA GLY A 420 -10.76 11.26 -8.79
C GLY A 420 -10.89 11.53 -7.30
N ALA A 421 -10.37 12.67 -6.88
CA ALA A 421 -10.37 13.06 -5.47
C ALA A 421 -11.76 13.45 -4.95
N GLU A 422 -11.86 13.53 -3.63
CA GLU A 422 -12.94 14.21 -2.91
C GLU A 422 -13.15 15.63 -3.46
N GLY A 423 -14.41 15.98 -3.71
CA GLY A 423 -14.81 17.24 -4.34
C GLY A 423 -14.64 17.29 -5.87
N ILE A 424 -14.09 16.24 -6.50
CA ILE A 424 -13.84 16.15 -7.94
C ILE A 424 -14.70 15.05 -8.60
N ALA A 425 -14.66 13.84 -8.08
CA ALA A 425 -15.42 12.69 -8.59
C ALA A 425 -16.59 12.29 -7.70
N TYR A 426 -16.54 12.66 -6.45
CA TYR A 426 -17.55 12.43 -5.43
C TYR A 426 -17.44 13.49 -4.33
N HIS A 427 -18.43 13.56 -3.46
CA HIS A 427 -18.38 14.28 -2.20
C HIS A 427 -19.02 13.42 -1.12
N ASP A 428 -18.26 13.24 -0.05
CA ASP A 428 -18.70 12.55 1.16
C ASP A 428 -18.40 13.44 2.36
N THR A 429 -19.38 13.61 3.25
CA THR A 429 -19.26 14.50 4.41
C THR A 429 -18.24 14.01 5.44
N VAL A 430 -17.87 12.73 5.37
CA VAL A 430 -16.86 12.07 6.21
C VAL A 430 -15.81 11.39 5.34
N SER A 431 -15.28 12.10 4.37
CA SER A 431 -14.36 11.57 3.35
C SER A 431 -12.97 11.16 3.87
N THR A 432 -12.67 11.41 5.15
CA THR A 432 -11.34 11.20 5.73
C THR A 432 -11.41 10.78 7.18
N ASP A 433 -10.46 9.93 7.60
CA ASP A 433 -10.32 9.53 9.01
C ASP A 433 -9.51 10.57 9.80
N GLU A 434 -10.11 11.72 10.09
CA GLU A 434 -9.46 12.79 10.86
C GLU A 434 -9.24 12.47 12.34
N SER A 435 -9.91 11.44 12.87
CA SER A 435 -9.85 11.10 14.30
C SER A 435 -10.19 9.64 14.60
N GLY A 436 -10.20 8.77 13.61
CA GLY A 436 -10.71 7.41 13.72
C GLY A 436 -12.22 7.32 13.90
N LYS A 437 -12.93 8.45 13.89
CA LYS A 437 -14.38 8.51 14.05
C LYS A 437 -14.95 9.73 13.34
N GLY A 438 -15.71 9.49 12.30
CA GLY A 438 -16.50 10.54 11.67
C GLY A 438 -17.56 11.14 12.62
N PRO A 439 -18.34 12.12 12.15
CA PRO A 439 -19.44 12.70 12.90
C PRO A 439 -20.35 11.63 13.51
N ALA A 440 -20.83 11.83 14.74
CA ALA A 440 -21.62 10.87 15.50
C ALA A 440 -20.95 9.52 15.81
N GLY A 441 -19.60 9.42 15.72
CA GLY A 441 -18.84 8.21 16.06
C GLY A 441 -18.93 7.11 14.98
N ARG A 442 -19.41 7.43 13.77
CA ARG A 442 -19.33 6.51 12.63
C ARG A 442 -17.91 6.51 12.05
N PRO A 443 -17.40 5.35 11.61
CA PRO A 443 -16.16 5.32 10.85
C PRO A 443 -16.33 6.12 9.55
N TRP A 444 -15.25 6.71 9.07
CA TRP A 444 -15.21 7.53 7.85
C TRP A 444 -15.59 6.75 6.57
N ASN A 445 -15.51 5.43 6.59
CA ASN A 445 -16.03 4.51 5.58
C ASN A 445 -16.62 3.29 6.29
N SER A 446 -17.91 3.28 6.51
CA SER A 446 -18.57 2.24 7.31
C SER A 446 -18.64 0.88 6.63
N GLY A 447 -18.69 0.83 5.31
CA GLY A 447 -18.83 -0.41 4.55
C GLY A 447 -17.50 -1.04 4.19
N TRP A 448 -16.52 -0.24 4.01
CA TRP A 448 -15.15 -0.59 3.64
C TRP A 448 -15.04 -1.65 2.53
N SER A 449 -15.75 -1.43 1.43
CA SER A 449 -15.80 -2.36 0.32
C SER A 449 -15.57 -1.66 -1.02
N GLY A 450 -14.88 -2.33 -1.92
CA GLY A 450 -14.81 -1.99 -3.33
C GLY A 450 -13.92 -0.82 -3.72
N ARG A 451 -13.67 0.19 -2.85
CA ARG A 451 -12.83 1.37 -3.16
C ARG A 451 -12.15 1.92 -1.92
N ASN A 452 -10.99 2.57 -2.11
CA ASN A 452 -10.23 3.26 -1.06
C ASN A 452 -10.60 4.76 -0.98
N ASP A 453 -11.89 5.04 -0.93
CA ASP A 453 -12.45 6.38 -0.82
C ASP A 453 -13.31 6.50 0.45
N GLY A 454 -13.67 7.71 0.87
CA GLY A 454 -14.54 7.95 2.03
C GLY A 454 -15.99 7.51 1.83
N VAL A 455 -16.42 7.27 0.60
CA VAL A 455 -17.79 6.84 0.30
C VAL A 455 -18.11 5.49 0.94
N ASP A 456 -19.18 5.44 1.71
CA ASP A 456 -19.63 4.24 2.41
C ASP A 456 -20.16 3.17 1.44
N ILE A 457 -19.34 2.19 1.09
CA ILE A 457 -19.68 1.10 0.19
C ILE A 457 -19.81 -0.19 0.97
N TYR A 458 -20.98 -0.80 0.91
CA TYR A 458 -21.30 -2.06 1.58
C TYR A 458 -21.28 -3.24 0.61
N SER A 459 -20.61 -4.32 1.03
CA SER A 459 -20.72 -5.61 0.35
C SER A 459 -22.07 -6.25 0.67
N HIS A 460 -22.83 -6.62 -0.35
CA HIS A 460 -24.09 -7.35 -0.20
C HIS A 460 -24.35 -8.24 -1.41
N SER A 461 -25.30 -9.15 -1.29
CA SER A 461 -25.73 -9.99 -2.40
C SER A 461 -27.25 -9.88 -2.57
N ASP A 462 -27.71 -9.02 -3.47
CA ASP A 462 -29.10 -8.97 -3.92
C ASP A 462 -29.34 -9.75 -5.23
N GLY A 463 -28.28 -10.48 -5.67
CA GLY A 463 -28.27 -11.23 -6.92
C GLY A 463 -28.04 -10.39 -8.18
N GLU A 464 -27.87 -9.05 -8.04
CA GLU A 464 -27.74 -8.14 -9.18
C GLU A 464 -26.44 -7.32 -9.17
N THR A 465 -25.99 -6.85 -8.00
CA THR A 465 -24.70 -6.18 -7.81
C THR A 465 -24.03 -6.65 -6.52
N PRO A 466 -22.69 -6.70 -6.45
CA PRO A 466 -21.99 -7.09 -5.22
C PRO A 466 -21.94 -5.97 -4.16
N TYR A 467 -22.27 -4.72 -4.54
CA TYR A 467 -22.09 -3.55 -3.70
C TYR A 467 -23.27 -2.59 -3.75
N SER A 468 -23.46 -1.83 -2.67
CA SER A 468 -24.29 -0.64 -2.62
C SER A 468 -23.55 0.50 -1.93
N VAL A 469 -23.89 1.74 -2.28
CA VAL A 469 -23.53 2.94 -1.54
C VAL A 469 -24.58 3.14 -0.45
N GLY A 470 -24.14 3.35 0.78
CA GLY A 470 -24.99 3.63 1.94
C GLY A 470 -24.29 4.63 2.85
N GLY A 471 -24.72 4.75 4.11
CA GLY A 471 -24.21 5.78 5.00
C GLY A 471 -24.47 7.21 4.53
N ILE A 472 -25.31 7.36 3.52
CA ILE A 472 -25.56 8.60 2.79
C ILE A 472 -26.04 9.71 3.73
N ASP A 473 -25.38 10.86 3.66
CA ASP A 473 -25.77 12.09 4.34
C ASP A 473 -26.23 13.19 3.35
N PRO A 474 -27.06 14.15 3.79
CA PRO A 474 -27.52 15.23 2.93
C PRO A 474 -26.38 16.10 2.40
N GLY A 475 -26.39 16.38 1.11
CA GLY A 475 -25.37 17.20 0.43
C GLY A 475 -24.27 16.40 -0.23
N GLU A 476 -24.15 15.12 0.05
CA GLU A 476 -23.22 14.22 -0.64
C GLU A 476 -23.63 14.00 -2.09
N TRP A 477 -22.65 13.64 -2.93
CA TRP A 477 -22.92 13.35 -4.34
C TRP A 477 -21.91 12.39 -4.97
N LEU A 478 -22.36 11.71 -6.03
CA LEU A 478 -21.54 10.82 -6.85
C LEU A 478 -21.64 11.22 -8.32
N GLN A 479 -20.49 11.23 -9.01
CA GLN A 479 -20.38 11.59 -10.42
C GLN A 479 -20.07 10.37 -11.29
N TYR A 480 -20.62 10.37 -12.52
CA TYR A 480 -20.41 9.33 -13.52
C TYR A 480 -20.22 9.94 -14.89
N THR A 481 -19.14 9.58 -15.58
CA THR A 481 -18.95 9.91 -16.99
C THR A 481 -19.73 8.92 -17.86
N VAL A 482 -20.69 9.42 -18.61
CA VAL A 482 -21.61 8.60 -19.41
C VAL A 482 -21.64 9.04 -20.87
N THR A 483 -22.13 8.18 -21.77
CA THR A 483 -22.55 8.56 -23.13
C THR A 483 -24.05 8.56 -23.22
N ALA A 484 -24.67 9.74 -23.28
CA ALA A 484 -26.10 9.90 -23.31
C ALA A 484 -26.67 9.90 -24.74
N ALA A 485 -27.85 9.32 -24.91
CA ALA A 485 -28.67 9.45 -26.11
C ALA A 485 -29.97 10.20 -25.80
N PRO A 486 -30.41 11.14 -26.65
CA PRO A 486 -31.68 11.81 -26.47
C PRO A 486 -32.87 10.83 -26.50
N GLY A 487 -33.85 11.09 -25.66
CA GLY A 487 -35.06 10.26 -25.63
C GLY A 487 -35.90 10.44 -24.35
N ARG A 488 -36.96 9.67 -24.26
CA ARG A 488 -37.74 9.50 -23.02
C ARG A 488 -37.39 8.15 -22.40
N TYR A 489 -37.34 8.14 -21.07
CA TYR A 489 -36.86 6.98 -20.31
C TYR A 489 -37.71 6.73 -19.09
N THR A 490 -37.86 5.46 -18.70
CA THR A 490 -38.18 5.08 -17.35
C THR A 490 -36.87 4.84 -16.59
N LEU A 491 -36.59 5.65 -15.58
CA LEU A 491 -35.49 5.41 -14.67
C LEU A 491 -35.94 4.41 -13.60
N GLN A 492 -35.13 3.37 -13.41
CA GLN A 492 -35.30 2.35 -12.37
C GLN A 492 -34.18 2.52 -11.37
N ILE A 493 -34.49 2.75 -10.10
CA ILE A 493 -33.57 2.93 -9.00
C ILE A 493 -33.69 1.73 -8.06
N ARG A 494 -32.60 0.98 -7.90
CA ARG A 494 -32.52 -0.15 -6.98
C ARG A 494 -31.98 0.33 -5.65
N HIS A 495 -32.78 0.27 -4.59
CA HIS A 495 -32.49 0.82 -3.28
C HIS A 495 -33.01 -0.07 -2.15
N SER A 496 -32.54 0.18 -0.90
CA SER A 496 -33.05 -0.44 0.32
C SER A 496 -33.04 0.56 1.49
N GLY A 497 -33.71 0.24 2.58
CA GLY A 497 -33.74 1.05 3.80
C GLY A 497 -35.04 1.80 4.06
N PRO A 498 -35.10 2.71 5.05
CA PRO A 498 -36.26 3.50 5.41
C PRO A 498 -36.80 4.42 4.32
N GLY A 499 -36.00 4.72 3.32
CA GLY A 499 -36.33 5.65 2.24
C GLY A 499 -35.71 7.03 2.46
N GLY A 500 -35.71 7.83 1.39
CA GLY A 500 -35.11 9.17 1.40
C GLY A 500 -35.24 9.83 0.04
N THR A 501 -34.56 10.92 -0.19
CA THR A 501 -34.70 11.75 -1.38
C THR A 501 -33.36 12.02 -2.04
N LEU A 502 -33.33 11.94 -3.37
CA LEU A 502 -32.21 12.34 -4.23
C LEU A 502 -32.73 13.05 -5.48
N HIS A 503 -31.84 13.76 -6.17
CA HIS A 503 -32.12 14.27 -7.52
C HIS A 503 -30.94 14.02 -8.45
N ILE A 504 -31.15 14.17 -9.74
CA ILE A 504 -30.15 13.82 -10.77
C ILE A 504 -29.89 15.02 -11.68
N LEU A 505 -28.61 15.31 -11.88
CA LEU A 505 -28.14 16.31 -12.83
C LEU A 505 -27.46 15.63 -14.03
N LEU A 506 -27.55 16.28 -15.19
CA LEU A 506 -26.79 15.93 -16.39
C LEU A 506 -26.11 17.18 -16.92
N ASN A 507 -24.78 17.19 -16.97
CA ASN A 507 -23.95 18.35 -17.29
C ASN A 507 -24.30 19.57 -16.41
N GLY A 508 -24.51 19.36 -15.12
CA GLY A 508 -24.87 20.40 -14.14
C GLY A 508 -26.31 20.90 -14.17
N ALA A 509 -27.13 20.45 -15.14
CA ALA A 509 -28.56 20.80 -15.19
C ALA A 509 -29.42 19.67 -14.60
N ALA A 510 -30.36 20.01 -13.72
CA ALA A 510 -31.29 19.04 -13.15
C ALA A 510 -32.17 18.43 -14.24
N ILE A 511 -32.14 17.11 -14.36
CA ILE A 511 -33.00 16.33 -15.27
C ILE A 511 -34.18 15.70 -14.52
N THR A 512 -34.12 15.71 -13.18
CA THR A 512 -35.26 15.33 -12.30
C THR A 512 -35.51 16.42 -11.28
N GLY A 513 -36.72 16.50 -10.73
CA GLY A 513 -36.92 17.06 -9.41
C GLY A 513 -36.50 16.08 -8.32
N PRO A 514 -36.78 16.40 -7.03
CA PRO A 514 -36.54 15.46 -5.94
C PRO A 514 -37.31 14.15 -6.15
N ILE A 515 -36.59 13.04 -6.08
CA ILE A 515 -37.12 11.68 -6.19
C ILE A 515 -37.20 11.10 -4.78
N THR A 516 -38.40 10.90 -4.25
CA THR A 516 -38.62 10.28 -2.95
C THR A 516 -38.69 8.77 -3.09
N LEU A 517 -37.74 8.06 -2.53
CA LEU A 517 -37.67 6.62 -2.47
C LEU A 517 -38.53 6.12 -1.28
N PRO A 518 -39.42 5.16 -1.47
CA PRO A 518 -40.24 4.61 -0.38
C PRO A 518 -39.39 3.73 0.55
N ALA A 519 -39.87 3.46 1.75
CA ALA A 519 -39.30 2.47 2.64
C ALA A 519 -39.37 1.07 2.02
N THR A 520 -38.34 0.26 2.28
CA THR A 520 -38.33 -1.18 2.01
C THR A 520 -38.44 -1.98 3.31
N ALA A 521 -38.47 -3.32 3.25
CA ALA A 521 -38.61 -4.15 4.44
C ALA A 521 -37.37 -4.13 5.37
N GLY A 522 -36.28 -3.53 4.95
CA GLY A 522 -35.03 -3.39 5.73
C GLY A 522 -33.84 -3.02 4.86
N TRP A 523 -32.69 -2.82 5.52
CA TRP A 523 -31.44 -2.40 4.87
C TRP A 523 -30.88 -3.41 3.86
N ASP A 524 -31.18 -4.71 4.06
CA ASP A 524 -30.76 -5.80 3.17
C ASP A 524 -31.84 -6.22 2.18
N THR A 525 -33.02 -5.54 2.18
CA THR A 525 -34.14 -5.86 1.29
C THR A 525 -34.25 -4.82 0.19
N PHE A 526 -33.67 -5.11 -0.97
CA PHE A 526 -33.65 -4.20 -2.10
C PHE A 526 -34.97 -4.24 -2.89
N ALA A 527 -35.47 -3.06 -3.24
CA ALA A 527 -36.63 -2.85 -4.12
C ALA A 527 -36.24 -1.96 -5.31
N THR A 528 -37.03 -2.01 -6.37
CA THR A 528 -36.87 -1.15 -7.54
C THR A 528 -37.97 -0.10 -7.61
N PHE A 529 -37.60 1.16 -7.42
CA PHE A 529 -38.44 2.31 -7.64
C PHE A 529 -38.39 2.76 -9.10
N ARG A 530 -39.51 3.24 -9.67
CA ARG A 530 -39.58 3.65 -11.07
C ARG A 530 -39.98 5.11 -11.18
N VAL A 531 -39.18 5.89 -11.90
CA VAL A 531 -39.47 7.28 -12.28
C VAL A 531 -39.84 7.27 -13.77
N PRO A 532 -41.10 7.41 -14.15
CA PRO A 532 -41.50 7.40 -15.56
C PRO A 532 -41.18 8.74 -16.24
N ASP A 533 -41.15 8.71 -17.54
CA ASP A 533 -41.14 9.87 -18.43
C ASP A 533 -39.97 10.86 -18.29
N LEU A 534 -38.81 10.37 -17.84
CA LEU A 534 -37.58 11.16 -17.76
C LEU A 534 -37.13 11.56 -19.17
N LYS A 535 -37.01 12.86 -19.44
CA LYS A 535 -36.57 13.39 -20.72
C LYS A 535 -35.09 13.72 -20.68
N ILE A 536 -34.31 13.12 -21.58
CA ILE A 536 -32.91 13.46 -21.84
C ILE A 536 -32.79 14.07 -23.21
N THR A 537 -32.15 15.23 -23.31
CA THR A 537 -31.93 15.97 -24.56
C THR A 537 -30.48 15.88 -25.01
N THR A 538 -29.56 15.56 -24.12
CA THR A 538 -28.13 15.47 -24.36
C THR A 538 -27.78 14.30 -25.28
N ARG A 539 -26.85 14.53 -26.22
CA ARG A 539 -26.29 13.53 -27.12
C ARG A 539 -24.76 13.47 -26.95
N GLY A 540 -24.22 12.28 -26.74
CA GLY A 540 -22.76 12.08 -26.63
C GLY A 540 -22.25 12.09 -25.20
N PRO A 541 -20.95 12.38 -24.99
CA PRO A 541 -20.32 12.40 -23.67
C PRO A 541 -21.04 13.41 -22.75
N ALA A 542 -21.27 12.99 -21.51
CA ALA A 542 -21.94 13.80 -20.49
C ALA A 542 -21.51 13.36 -19.08
N VAL A 543 -21.66 14.25 -18.13
CA VAL A 543 -21.45 14.00 -16.71
C VAL A 543 -22.82 13.86 -16.05
N LEU A 544 -23.12 12.68 -15.53
CA LEU A 544 -24.28 12.40 -14.68
C LEU A 544 -23.87 12.55 -13.22
N ARG A 545 -24.62 13.30 -12.42
CA ARG A 545 -24.39 13.43 -10.99
C ARG A 545 -25.66 13.07 -10.22
N LEU A 546 -25.50 12.29 -9.18
CA LEU A 546 -26.50 11.97 -8.19
C LEU A 546 -26.24 12.83 -6.97
N ASP A 547 -27.17 13.72 -6.63
CA ASP A 547 -27.11 14.52 -5.40
C ASP A 547 -28.08 13.95 -4.37
N PHE A 548 -27.59 13.73 -3.16
CA PHE A 548 -28.33 13.12 -2.08
C PHE A 548 -28.93 14.21 -1.17
N ASP A 549 -30.26 14.33 -1.20
CA ASP A 549 -30.97 15.40 -0.47
C ASP A 549 -31.24 15.02 0.98
N THR A 550 -31.42 13.72 1.27
CA THR A 550 -31.61 13.18 2.62
C THR A 550 -30.93 11.83 2.78
N SER A 551 -30.69 11.43 4.03
CA SER A 551 -30.24 10.08 4.40
C SER A 551 -31.38 9.06 4.40
N GLY A 552 -31.09 7.81 4.77
CA GLY A 552 -32.06 6.76 5.08
C GLY A 552 -32.22 5.69 4.00
N TYR A 553 -31.29 5.58 3.06
CA TYR A 553 -31.32 4.52 2.03
C TYR A 553 -29.94 4.10 1.59
N ASN A 554 -29.85 2.86 1.10
CA ASN A 554 -28.71 2.38 0.32
C ASN A 554 -29.08 2.40 -1.16
N LEU A 555 -28.09 2.68 -2.01
CA LEU A 555 -28.26 2.75 -3.45
C LEU A 555 -27.37 1.70 -4.13
N SER A 556 -27.99 0.76 -4.87
CA SER A 556 -27.26 -0.29 -5.58
C SER A 556 -26.98 0.08 -7.03
N ARG A 557 -28.00 0.46 -7.79
CA ARG A 557 -27.87 0.76 -9.22
C ARG A 557 -28.98 1.65 -9.76
N LEU A 558 -28.70 2.27 -10.90
CA LEU A 558 -29.68 2.97 -11.73
C LEU A 558 -29.74 2.34 -13.13
N LYS A 559 -30.95 2.18 -13.68
CA LYS A 559 -31.15 1.67 -15.04
C LYS A 559 -32.09 2.59 -15.82
N PHE A 560 -31.60 3.10 -16.93
CA PHE A 560 -32.35 3.94 -17.87
C PHE A 560 -32.91 3.06 -18.98
N VAL A 561 -34.24 2.85 -18.98
CA VAL A 561 -34.93 2.06 -19.98
C VAL A 561 -35.68 2.99 -20.92
N ARG A 562 -35.41 2.92 -22.22
CA ARG A 562 -36.05 3.78 -23.22
C ARG A 562 -37.53 3.47 -23.25
N THR A 563 -38.39 4.50 -23.15
CA THR A 563 -39.82 4.41 -23.41
C THR A 563 -40.06 4.45 -24.91
N LEU A 564 -40.86 3.54 -25.42
CA LEU A 564 -41.24 3.47 -26.84
C LEU A 564 -42.09 4.67 -27.24
#